data_d452682ed3ef9f861c980d78405f3a97
#
_entry.id   d452682ed3ef9f861c980d78405f3a97
#
_cell.length_a   1.000
_cell.length_b   1.000
_cell.length_c   1.000
_cell.angle_alpha   90.00
_cell.angle_beta   90.00
_cell.angle_gamma   90.00
#
_symmetry.space_group_name_H-M   'P 1'
#
loop_
_entity.id
_entity.type
_entity.pdbx_description
1 polymer ?
#
loop_
_entity_poly.entity_id
_entity_poly.type
_entity_poly.pdbx_seq_one_letter_code
_entity_poly.pdbx_strand_id
1 'polypeptide(L)'
;MFAIIGIVVVFGCIVAGYLMEHGNLRVLIQPAELVIIGGAAIVTVLVANPIHILKKIAAGLGGVFGGSKFTKKTYVETLKMMYDLLNKARKDGLMALESDVEEPRKSPIFSKNPGFLKNHHVCDFVCDSLRMAVTGVDPFELDQMLDLDLEVHHHDATLPTTALSTMADSLPGLGIVAAVLGVVITMGALGGPPEEIGHKIAAALVGTFLGILLCYGLVGPIAANMTKAAEEEHAFLYVLRVLMVSFLKGTAPIMAIEVARRAVPGHGAALFQRTRAGMPRRRCCCPPLRPRPNIPRGKDAPHRSREKKRRSRQPSWRSMESSLRGLRHRHDGSLHRSLAPELQ
;
A
#
# COMPACT_ATOMS: atom_id res chain seq x y z
N MET A 1 -8.60 4.24 14.55
CA MET A 1 -8.83 5.22 15.61
C MET A 1 -8.31 6.62 15.28
N PHE A 2 -7.09 6.77 14.76
CA PHE A 2 -6.54 8.10 14.39
C PHE A 2 -7.35 8.84 13.30
N ALA A 3 -7.97 8.12 12.35
CA ALA A 3 -8.79 8.74 11.32
C ALA A 3 -10.00 9.47 11.90
N ILE A 4 -10.71 8.88 12.86
CA ILE A 4 -11.87 9.51 13.52
C ILE A 4 -11.42 10.76 14.27
N ILE A 5 -10.35 10.64 15.06
CA ILE A 5 -9.79 11.77 15.81
C ILE A 5 -9.42 12.91 14.85
N GLY A 6 -8.76 12.58 13.73
CA GLY A 6 -8.38 13.56 12.71
C GLY A 6 -9.60 14.29 12.12
N ILE A 7 -10.64 13.57 11.74
CA ILE A 7 -11.88 14.15 11.21
C ILE A 7 -12.53 15.07 12.24
N VAL A 8 -12.67 14.60 13.49
CA VAL A 8 -13.27 15.42 14.58
C VAL A 8 -12.47 16.68 14.84
N VAL A 9 -11.13 16.60 14.81
CA VAL A 9 -10.26 17.76 15.00
C VAL A 9 -10.41 18.76 13.85
N VAL A 10 -10.46 18.30 12.59
CA VAL A 10 -10.66 19.18 11.42
C VAL A 10 -11.96 19.95 11.55
N PHE A 11 -13.08 19.26 11.78
CA PHE A 11 -14.39 19.90 11.95
C PHE A 11 -14.40 20.80 13.18
N GLY A 12 -13.81 20.37 14.30
CA GLY A 12 -13.70 21.15 15.53
C GLY A 12 -12.93 22.46 15.35
N CYS A 13 -11.79 22.41 14.66
CA CYS A 13 -10.98 23.62 14.39
C CYS A 13 -11.73 24.62 13.48
N ILE A 14 -12.44 24.12 12.45
CA ILE A 14 -13.20 24.98 11.54
C ILE A 14 -14.36 25.66 12.29
N VAL A 15 -15.13 24.90 13.06
CA VAL A 15 -16.24 25.46 13.86
C VAL A 15 -15.71 26.42 14.92
N ALA A 16 -14.62 26.11 15.61
CA ALA A 16 -14.00 26.99 16.60
C ALA A 16 -13.53 28.29 15.97
N GLY A 17 -12.83 28.25 14.82
CA GLY A 17 -12.40 29.44 14.09
C GLY A 17 -13.59 30.30 13.66
N TYR A 18 -14.67 29.69 13.14
CA TYR A 18 -15.87 30.42 12.73
C TYR A 18 -16.60 31.11 13.92
N LEU A 19 -16.61 30.44 15.07
CA LEU A 19 -17.18 31.04 16.29
C LEU A 19 -16.31 32.17 16.84
N MET A 20 -15.00 32.12 16.72
CA MET A 20 -14.09 33.21 17.13
C MET A 20 -14.35 34.50 16.33
N GLU A 21 -14.78 34.39 15.08
CA GLU A 21 -15.18 35.50 14.21
C GLU A 21 -16.67 35.91 14.41
N HIS A 22 -17.29 35.48 15.53
CA HIS A 22 -18.71 35.73 15.81
C HIS A 22 -19.69 35.24 14.75
N GLY A 23 -19.31 34.20 13.98
CA GLY A 23 -20.14 33.62 12.94
C GLY A 23 -21.40 32.93 13.45
N ASN A 24 -22.51 33.06 12.74
CA ASN A 24 -23.79 32.45 13.11
C ASN A 24 -23.87 31.02 12.56
N LEU A 25 -23.79 30.00 13.41
CA LEU A 25 -23.83 28.58 13.03
C LEU A 25 -25.09 28.16 12.24
N ARG A 26 -26.22 28.90 12.43
CA ARG A 26 -27.45 28.61 11.68
C ARG A 26 -27.27 28.83 10.18
N VAL A 27 -26.43 29.78 9.79
CA VAL A 27 -26.12 30.03 8.36
C VAL A 27 -25.29 28.92 7.75
N LEU A 28 -24.44 28.27 8.57
CA LEU A 28 -23.57 27.18 8.12
C LEU A 28 -24.34 25.87 7.91
N ILE A 29 -25.46 25.70 8.59
CA ILE A 29 -26.29 24.47 8.47
C ILE A 29 -27.33 24.71 7.37
N GLN A 30 -27.00 24.33 6.16
CA GLN A 30 -27.87 24.41 4.98
C GLN A 30 -28.22 23.00 4.47
N PRO A 31 -29.38 22.44 4.87
CA PRO A 31 -29.76 21.07 4.47
C PRO A 31 -29.98 20.95 2.96
N ALA A 32 -30.41 21.99 2.28
CA ALA A 32 -30.58 21.99 0.83
C ALA A 32 -29.25 21.76 0.09
N GLU A 33 -28.20 22.48 0.49
CA GLU A 33 -26.86 22.35 -0.07
C GLU A 33 -26.28 20.94 0.18
N LEU A 34 -26.52 20.39 1.36
CA LEU A 34 -26.05 19.04 1.70
C LEU A 34 -26.75 17.95 0.83
N VAL A 35 -28.03 18.14 0.51
CA VAL A 35 -28.77 17.24 -0.40
C VAL A 35 -28.25 17.36 -1.82
N ILE A 36 -28.02 18.58 -2.30
CA ILE A 36 -27.51 18.82 -3.66
C ILE A 36 -26.12 18.17 -3.81
N ILE A 37 -25.18 18.53 -2.93
CA ILE A 37 -23.79 18.09 -3.04
C ILE A 37 -23.65 16.59 -2.70
N GLY A 38 -24.17 16.19 -1.54
CA GLY A 38 -24.07 14.81 -1.07
C GLY A 38 -24.88 13.81 -1.91
N GLY A 39 -26.11 14.20 -2.29
CA GLY A 39 -26.95 13.40 -3.14
C GLY A 39 -26.34 13.20 -4.54
N ALA A 40 -25.89 14.27 -5.18
CA ALA A 40 -25.23 14.19 -6.48
C ALA A 40 -23.95 13.35 -6.42
N ALA A 41 -23.12 13.51 -5.38
CA ALA A 41 -21.89 12.75 -5.20
C ALA A 41 -22.16 11.25 -5.04
N ILE A 42 -23.17 10.85 -4.25
CA ILE A 42 -23.57 9.45 -4.11
C ILE A 42 -24.04 8.89 -5.46
N VAL A 43 -24.89 9.62 -6.18
CA VAL A 43 -25.41 9.18 -7.49
C VAL A 43 -24.26 9.05 -8.50
N THR A 44 -23.27 9.95 -8.50
CA THR A 44 -22.09 9.85 -9.37
C THR A 44 -21.36 8.52 -9.17
N VAL A 45 -21.17 8.10 -7.92
CA VAL A 45 -20.55 6.81 -7.60
C VAL A 45 -21.42 5.63 -8.04
N LEU A 46 -22.74 5.74 -7.87
CA LEU A 46 -23.70 4.70 -8.29
C LEU A 46 -23.71 4.50 -9.80
N VAL A 47 -23.63 5.60 -10.57
CA VAL A 47 -23.61 5.54 -12.04
C VAL A 47 -22.27 5.00 -12.55
N ALA A 48 -21.16 5.37 -11.91
CA ALA A 48 -19.82 5.02 -12.37
C ALA A 48 -19.39 3.60 -12.02
N ASN A 49 -20.00 2.96 -11.00
CA ASN A 49 -19.52 1.69 -10.45
C ASN A 49 -20.62 0.63 -10.38
N PRO A 50 -20.29 -0.65 -10.68
CA PRO A 50 -21.19 -1.77 -10.48
C PRO A 50 -21.43 -2.07 -8.99
N ILE A 51 -22.56 -2.72 -8.71
CA ILE A 51 -23.07 -2.95 -7.34
C ILE A 51 -22.06 -3.68 -6.43
N HIS A 52 -21.23 -4.57 -6.98
CA HIS A 52 -20.23 -5.30 -6.18
C HIS A 52 -19.13 -4.37 -5.63
N ILE A 53 -18.72 -3.33 -6.38
CA ILE A 53 -17.76 -2.31 -5.91
C ILE A 53 -18.41 -1.46 -4.81
N LEU A 54 -19.67 -1.09 -4.95
CA LEU A 54 -20.40 -0.34 -3.92
C LEU A 54 -20.47 -1.09 -2.58
N LYS A 55 -20.68 -2.39 -2.63
CA LYS A 55 -20.64 -3.25 -1.41
C LYS A 55 -19.23 -3.26 -0.80
N LYS A 56 -18.18 -3.34 -1.63
CA LYS A 56 -16.77 -3.27 -1.16
C LYS A 56 -16.46 -1.89 -0.54
N ILE A 57 -16.98 -0.79 -1.10
CA ILE A 57 -16.83 0.57 -0.51
C ILE A 57 -17.47 0.61 0.88
N ALA A 58 -18.72 0.15 1.02
CA ALA A 58 -19.43 0.15 2.29
C ALA A 58 -18.70 -0.71 3.35
N ALA A 59 -18.19 -1.89 2.97
CA ALA A 59 -17.40 -2.75 3.83
C ALA A 59 -16.06 -2.09 4.22
N GLY A 60 -15.39 -1.43 3.25
CA GLY A 60 -14.14 -0.71 3.46
C GLY A 60 -14.28 0.47 4.42
N LEU A 61 -15.37 1.25 4.31
CA LEU A 61 -15.68 2.32 5.26
C LEU A 61 -15.74 1.80 6.70
N GLY A 62 -16.36 0.63 6.93
CA GLY A 62 -16.35 -0.02 8.24
C GLY A 62 -14.94 -0.42 8.69
N GLY A 63 -14.09 -0.86 7.77
CA GLY A 63 -12.70 -1.26 8.02
C GLY A 63 -11.79 -0.09 8.44
N VAL A 64 -12.01 1.11 7.92
CA VAL A 64 -11.23 2.33 8.27
C VAL A 64 -11.28 2.62 9.77
N PHE A 65 -12.41 2.34 10.41
CA PHE A 65 -12.59 2.56 11.85
C PHE A 65 -11.92 1.46 12.71
N GLY A 66 -11.64 0.28 12.13
CA GLY A 66 -11.04 -0.86 12.83
C GLY A 66 -9.52 -0.78 13.03
N GLY A 67 -8.84 0.10 12.33
CA GLY A 67 -7.37 0.22 12.37
C GLY A 67 -6.64 -0.82 11.49
N SER A 68 -5.31 -0.68 11.38
CA SER A 68 -4.48 -1.59 10.56
C SER A 68 -4.48 -3.02 11.10
N LYS A 69 -4.77 -3.98 10.22
CA LYS A 69 -4.75 -5.42 10.50
C LYS A 69 -3.32 -5.99 10.47
N PHE A 70 -2.43 -5.38 9.69
CA PHE A 70 -1.07 -5.86 9.41
C PHE A 70 -0.03 -5.16 10.28
N THR A 71 -0.04 -5.48 11.57
CA THR A 71 0.91 -4.92 12.55
C THR A 71 2.21 -5.72 12.57
N LYS A 72 3.28 -5.13 13.16
CA LYS A 72 4.55 -5.83 13.41
C LYS A 72 4.37 -7.19 14.10
N LYS A 73 3.40 -7.28 15.01
CA LYS A 73 3.08 -8.51 15.73
C LYS A 73 2.55 -9.57 14.77
N THR A 74 1.65 -9.20 13.87
CA THR A 74 1.07 -10.09 12.84
C THR A 74 2.17 -10.66 11.94
N TYR A 75 3.10 -9.82 11.45
CA TYR A 75 4.25 -10.29 10.65
C TYR A 75 5.09 -11.33 11.41
N VAL A 76 5.45 -11.06 12.67
CA VAL A 76 6.27 -11.99 13.46
C VAL A 76 5.57 -13.32 13.71
N GLU A 77 4.28 -13.28 14.07
CA GLU A 77 3.47 -14.47 14.34
C GLU A 77 3.30 -15.32 13.08
N THR A 78 3.01 -14.68 11.93
CA THR A 78 2.88 -15.39 10.66
C THR A 78 4.22 -15.97 10.19
N LEU A 79 5.33 -15.23 10.28
CA LEU A 79 6.65 -15.75 9.91
C LEU A 79 7.07 -16.94 10.80
N LYS A 80 6.71 -16.94 12.10
CA LYS A 80 6.95 -18.10 12.98
C LYS A 80 6.12 -19.31 12.57
N MET A 81 4.85 -19.11 12.29
CA MET A 81 3.95 -20.16 11.81
C MET A 81 4.47 -20.76 10.49
N MET A 82 4.84 -19.91 9.54
CA MET A 82 5.43 -20.35 8.28
C MET A 82 6.76 -21.10 8.48
N TYR A 83 7.58 -20.68 9.44
CA TYR A 83 8.80 -21.42 9.79
C TYR A 83 8.51 -22.85 10.24
N ASP A 84 7.52 -23.03 11.13
CA ASP A 84 7.11 -24.36 11.59
C ASP A 84 6.60 -25.21 10.42
N LEU A 85 5.81 -24.62 9.53
CA LEU A 85 5.27 -25.27 8.34
C LEU A 85 6.39 -25.70 7.37
N LEU A 86 7.32 -24.80 7.05
CA LEU A 86 8.43 -25.07 6.15
C LEU A 86 9.44 -26.09 6.74
N ASN A 87 9.58 -26.14 8.08
CA ASN A 87 10.37 -27.20 8.71
C ASN A 87 9.71 -28.58 8.63
N LYS A 88 8.38 -28.65 8.73
CA LYS A 88 7.62 -29.88 8.49
C LYS A 88 7.83 -30.36 7.05
N ALA A 89 7.64 -29.46 6.09
CA ALA A 89 7.88 -29.76 4.68
C ALA A 89 9.29 -30.26 4.38
N ARG A 90 10.30 -29.71 5.06
CA ARG A 90 11.70 -30.12 4.86
C ARG A 90 12.05 -31.47 5.50
N LYS A 91 11.39 -31.84 6.60
CA LYS A 91 11.63 -33.10 7.30
C LYS A 91 10.87 -34.27 6.68
N ASP A 92 9.59 -34.04 6.44
CA ASP A 92 8.61 -35.07 6.11
C ASP A 92 8.20 -35.04 4.60
N GLY A 93 8.77 -34.08 3.84
CA GLY A 93 8.42 -33.83 2.46
C GLY A 93 7.27 -32.85 2.28
N LEU A 94 7.12 -32.32 1.04
CA LEU A 94 6.03 -31.38 0.72
C LEU A 94 4.65 -32.05 0.82
N MET A 95 4.53 -33.33 0.51
CA MET A 95 3.29 -34.11 0.64
C MET A 95 2.73 -34.13 2.07
N ALA A 96 3.58 -34.01 3.08
CA ALA A 96 3.14 -33.95 4.48
C ALA A 96 2.37 -32.69 4.84
N LEU A 97 2.39 -31.67 3.98
CA LEU A 97 1.61 -30.44 4.15
C LEU A 97 0.18 -30.54 3.62
N GLU A 98 -0.15 -31.54 2.79
CA GLU A 98 -1.44 -31.69 2.13
C GLU A 98 -2.60 -31.61 3.12
N SER A 99 -2.52 -32.37 4.20
CA SER A 99 -3.56 -32.37 5.26
C SER A 99 -3.71 -31.04 6.00
N ASP A 100 -2.61 -30.29 6.15
CA ASP A 100 -2.65 -28.96 6.78
C ASP A 100 -3.24 -27.90 5.85
N VAL A 101 -3.00 -28.04 4.54
CA VAL A 101 -3.44 -27.10 3.50
C VAL A 101 -4.92 -27.31 3.15
N GLU A 102 -5.40 -28.55 3.13
CA GLU A 102 -6.81 -28.85 2.84
C GLU A 102 -7.74 -28.44 3.99
N GLU A 103 -7.32 -28.65 5.24
CA GLU A 103 -8.10 -28.29 6.41
C GLU A 103 -7.34 -27.35 7.36
N PRO A 104 -7.13 -26.06 6.98
CA PRO A 104 -6.32 -25.13 7.77
C PRO A 104 -6.83 -24.92 9.20
N ARG A 105 -8.15 -25.02 9.39
CA ARG A 105 -8.79 -24.84 10.71
C ARG A 105 -8.53 -25.98 11.68
N LYS A 106 -8.26 -27.19 11.17
CA LYS A 106 -7.96 -28.38 11.98
C LYS A 106 -6.45 -28.58 12.18
N SER A 107 -5.62 -27.89 11.37
CA SER A 107 -4.17 -27.98 11.46
C SER A 107 -3.66 -27.47 12.81
N PRO A 108 -2.78 -28.22 13.49
CA PRO A 108 -2.16 -27.81 14.74
C PRO A 108 -1.20 -26.63 14.58
N ILE A 109 -0.72 -26.36 13.34
CA ILE A 109 0.20 -25.26 13.03
C ILE A 109 -0.59 -23.97 12.83
N PHE A 110 -1.63 -23.98 12.01
CA PHE A 110 -2.47 -22.81 11.73
C PHE A 110 -3.31 -22.40 12.96
N SER A 111 -3.76 -23.35 13.75
CA SER A 111 -4.54 -23.10 14.99
C SER A 111 -3.79 -22.28 16.03
N LYS A 112 -2.45 -22.28 16.02
CA LYS A 112 -1.61 -21.44 16.90
C LYS A 112 -1.73 -19.95 16.59
N ASN A 113 -2.19 -19.58 15.39
CA ASN A 113 -2.29 -18.20 14.95
C ASN A 113 -3.75 -17.88 14.47
N PRO A 114 -4.69 -17.64 15.41
CA PRO A 114 -6.08 -17.36 15.07
C PRO A 114 -6.23 -16.05 14.27
N GLY A 115 -5.28 -15.13 14.36
CA GLY A 115 -5.25 -13.90 13.58
C GLY A 115 -5.06 -14.16 12.09
N PHE A 116 -4.27 -15.16 11.73
CA PHE A 116 -4.05 -15.61 10.36
C PHE A 116 -5.33 -16.23 9.77
N LEU A 117 -5.99 -17.12 10.51
CA LEU A 117 -7.22 -17.79 10.08
C LEU A 117 -8.42 -16.83 9.92
N LYS A 118 -8.41 -15.67 10.58
CA LYS A 118 -9.44 -14.64 10.40
C LYS A 118 -9.34 -13.89 9.08
N ASN A 119 -8.15 -13.84 8.49
CA ASN A 119 -7.93 -13.22 7.19
C ASN A 119 -8.05 -14.29 6.10
N HIS A 120 -9.27 -14.50 5.59
CA HIS A 120 -9.54 -15.51 4.56
C HIS A 120 -8.61 -15.37 3.36
N HIS A 121 -8.47 -14.17 2.79
CA HIS A 121 -7.59 -13.92 1.63
C HIS A 121 -6.14 -14.37 1.86
N VAL A 122 -5.56 -14.04 3.02
CA VAL A 122 -4.18 -14.45 3.34
C VAL A 122 -4.08 -15.96 3.53
N CYS A 123 -5.08 -16.57 4.16
CA CYS A 123 -5.12 -18.01 4.38
C CYS A 123 -5.25 -18.76 3.05
N ASP A 124 -6.18 -18.34 2.20
CA ASP A 124 -6.44 -18.93 0.89
C ASP A 124 -5.21 -18.80 -0.01
N PHE A 125 -4.60 -17.60 -0.09
CA PHE A 125 -3.36 -17.36 -0.84
C PHE A 125 -2.24 -18.33 -0.44
N VAL A 126 -2.00 -18.53 0.87
CA VAL A 126 -0.95 -19.43 1.35
C VAL A 126 -1.32 -20.89 1.09
N CYS A 127 -2.56 -21.29 1.32
CA CYS A 127 -3.02 -22.66 1.11
C CYS A 127 -2.97 -23.04 -0.38
N ASP A 128 -3.44 -22.17 -1.27
CA ASP A 128 -3.43 -22.43 -2.70
C ASP A 128 -2.00 -22.47 -3.25
N SER A 129 -1.14 -21.57 -2.80
CA SER A 129 0.29 -21.60 -3.16
C SER A 129 0.99 -22.88 -2.72
N LEU A 130 0.70 -23.37 -1.51
CA LEU A 130 1.29 -24.60 -1.00
C LEU A 130 0.69 -25.84 -1.68
N ARG A 131 -0.59 -25.82 -2.06
CA ARG A 131 -1.24 -26.87 -2.83
C ARG A 131 -0.54 -27.03 -4.19
N MET A 132 -0.29 -25.92 -4.89
CA MET A 132 0.47 -25.91 -6.12
C MET A 132 1.89 -26.45 -5.94
N ALA A 133 2.56 -26.08 -4.83
CA ALA A 133 3.89 -26.61 -4.52
C ALA A 133 3.89 -28.13 -4.24
N VAL A 134 2.83 -28.66 -3.61
CA VAL A 134 2.67 -30.10 -3.35
C VAL A 134 2.45 -30.88 -4.65
N THR A 135 1.74 -30.30 -5.64
CA THR A 135 1.56 -30.93 -6.96
C THR A 135 2.84 -30.97 -7.81
N GLY A 136 3.91 -30.29 -7.36
CA GLY A 136 5.22 -30.35 -8.02
C GLY A 136 5.42 -29.32 -9.14
N VAL A 137 4.68 -28.21 -9.14
CA VAL A 137 4.89 -27.09 -10.06
C VAL A 137 6.30 -26.52 -9.89
N ASP A 138 6.94 -26.16 -11.01
CA ASP A 138 8.28 -25.57 -10.98
C ASP A 138 8.29 -24.26 -10.18
N PRO A 139 9.32 -24.02 -9.34
CA PRO A 139 9.41 -22.80 -8.53
C PRO A 139 9.39 -21.50 -9.32
N PHE A 140 9.81 -21.50 -10.58
CA PHE A 140 9.77 -20.33 -11.44
C PHE A 140 8.35 -20.07 -11.97
N GLU A 141 7.65 -21.10 -12.40
CA GLU A 141 6.25 -20.99 -12.83
C GLU A 141 5.36 -20.57 -11.67
N LEU A 142 5.57 -21.15 -10.49
CA LEU A 142 4.83 -20.75 -9.29
C LEU A 142 5.08 -19.29 -8.91
N ASP A 143 6.32 -18.78 -9.04
CA ASP A 143 6.65 -17.37 -8.77
C ASP A 143 5.88 -16.44 -9.70
N GLN A 144 5.73 -16.79 -10.98
CA GLN A 144 4.93 -16.03 -11.95
C GLN A 144 3.43 -16.07 -11.63
N MET A 145 2.91 -17.24 -11.26
CA MET A 145 1.50 -17.38 -10.88
C MET A 145 1.16 -16.56 -9.65
N LEU A 146 2.03 -16.59 -8.65
CA LEU A 146 1.85 -15.80 -7.43
C LEU A 146 1.99 -14.29 -7.67
N ASP A 147 2.80 -13.88 -8.64
CA ASP A 147 2.91 -12.47 -9.04
C ASP A 147 1.62 -11.97 -9.67
N LEU A 148 1.08 -12.76 -10.59
CA LEU A 148 -0.20 -12.47 -11.23
C LEU A 148 -1.35 -12.41 -10.21
N ASP A 149 -1.40 -13.35 -9.27
CA ASP A 149 -2.42 -13.39 -8.23
C ASP A 149 -2.34 -12.14 -7.32
N LEU A 150 -1.14 -11.74 -6.93
CA LEU A 150 -0.90 -10.51 -6.18
C LEU A 150 -1.34 -9.26 -6.94
N GLU A 151 -1.04 -9.17 -8.24
CA GLU A 151 -1.41 -8.03 -9.08
C GLU A 151 -2.93 -7.92 -9.23
N VAL A 152 -3.61 -9.04 -9.54
CA VAL A 152 -5.07 -9.10 -9.66
C VAL A 152 -5.74 -8.73 -8.33
N HIS A 153 -5.27 -9.31 -7.22
CA HIS A 153 -5.81 -9.02 -5.90
C HIS A 153 -5.61 -7.53 -5.52
N HIS A 154 -4.43 -6.98 -5.79
CA HIS A 154 -4.15 -5.56 -5.52
C HIS A 154 -5.04 -4.64 -6.35
N HIS A 155 -5.19 -4.94 -7.64
CA HIS A 155 -6.09 -4.20 -8.52
C HIS A 155 -7.53 -4.23 -7.98
N ASP A 156 -8.05 -5.40 -7.62
CA ASP A 156 -9.39 -5.57 -7.06
C ASP A 156 -9.60 -4.86 -5.73
N ALA A 157 -8.56 -4.80 -4.89
CA ALA A 157 -8.59 -4.10 -3.60
C ALA A 157 -8.54 -2.57 -3.77
N THR A 158 -7.94 -2.07 -4.85
CA THR A 158 -7.83 -0.63 -5.14
C THR A 158 -9.04 -0.04 -5.86
N LEU A 159 -9.87 -0.84 -6.55
CA LEU A 159 -11.08 -0.37 -7.23
C LEU A 159 -12.03 0.45 -6.32
N PRO A 160 -12.40 -0.01 -5.11
CA PRO A 160 -13.28 0.75 -4.23
C PRO A 160 -12.62 2.03 -3.71
N THR A 161 -11.31 2.04 -3.53
CA THR A 161 -10.59 3.23 -3.07
C THR A 161 -10.51 4.30 -4.16
N THR A 162 -10.28 3.88 -5.41
CA THR A 162 -10.28 4.76 -6.58
C THR A 162 -11.66 5.36 -6.81
N ALA A 163 -12.73 4.57 -6.71
CA ALA A 163 -14.09 5.06 -6.82
C ALA A 163 -14.42 6.12 -5.76
N LEU A 164 -13.98 5.91 -4.52
CA LEU A 164 -14.18 6.87 -3.44
C LEU A 164 -13.33 8.14 -3.62
N SER A 165 -12.12 8.00 -4.16
CA SER A 165 -11.26 9.15 -4.51
C SER A 165 -11.90 10.00 -5.61
N THR A 166 -12.43 9.37 -6.66
CA THR A 166 -13.16 10.07 -7.74
C THR A 166 -14.39 10.80 -7.19
N MET A 167 -15.10 10.20 -6.23
CA MET A 167 -16.18 10.88 -5.52
C MET A 167 -15.66 12.12 -4.79
N ALA A 168 -14.56 11.99 -4.03
CA ALA A 168 -13.97 13.11 -3.31
C ALA A 168 -13.61 14.25 -4.26
N ASP A 169 -12.99 13.95 -5.39
CA ASP A 169 -12.57 14.93 -6.40
C ASP A 169 -13.76 15.63 -7.08
N SER A 170 -14.92 15.01 -7.13
CA SER A 170 -16.15 15.61 -7.68
C SER A 170 -16.82 16.59 -6.73
N LEU A 171 -16.64 16.45 -5.41
CA LEU A 171 -17.31 17.27 -4.39
C LEU A 171 -17.08 18.80 -4.51
N PRO A 172 -15.84 19.29 -4.77
CA PRO A 172 -15.63 20.72 -4.97
C PRO A 172 -16.39 21.27 -6.18
N GLY A 173 -16.43 20.50 -7.30
CA GLY A 173 -17.19 20.86 -8.49
C GLY A 173 -18.69 20.93 -8.20
N LEU A 174 -19.24 19.95 -7.49
CA LEU A 174 -20.65 19.95 -7.05
C LEU A 174 -20.94 21.13 -6.09
N GLY A 175 -19.98 21.50 -5.24
CA GLY A 175 -20.09 22.69 -4.40
C GLY A 175 -20.21 24.00 -5.20
N ILE A 176 -19.49 24.11 -6.32
CA ILE A 176 -19.63 25.26 -7.23
C ILE A 176 -21.01 25.26 -7.88
N VAL A 177 -21.51 24.10 -8.32
CA VAL A 177 -22.86 23.97 -8.89
C VAL A 177 -23.92 24.43 -7.87
N ALA A 178 -23.81 23.97 -6.63
CA ALA A 178 -24.71 24.37 -5.55
C ALA A 178 -24.68 25.90 -5.32
N ALA A 179 -23.48 26.49 -5.27
CA ALA A 179 -23.32 27.94 -5.14
C ALA A 179 -23.97 28.73 -6.28
N VAL A 180 -23.79 28.28 -7.53
CA VAL A 180 -24.41 28.93 -8.72
C VAL A 180 -25.94 28.84 -8.62
N LEU A 181 -26.49 27.70 -8.23
CA LEU A 181 -27.94 27.55 -7.99
C LEU A 181 -28.43 28.52 -6.91
N GLY A 182 -27.69 28.66 -5.81
CA GLY A 182 -27.98 29.61 -4.73
C GLY A 182 -27.98 31.06 -5.22
N VAL A 183 -27.04 31.44 -6.10
CA VAL A 183 -27.02 32.77 -6.72
C VAL A 183 -28.25 32.97 -7.63
N VAL A 184 -28.63 31.99 -8.44
CA VAL A 184 -29.83 32.05 -9.28
C VAL A 184 -31.10 32.29 -8.46
N ILE A 185 -31.23 31.58 -7.32
CA ILE A 185 -32.34 31.77 -6.37
C ILE A 185 -32.31 33.20 -5.77
N THR A 186 -31.13 33.70 -5.47
CA THR A 186 -30.95 35.05 -4.93
C THR A 186 -31.38 36.13 -5.93
N MET A 187 -31.07 35.93 -7.23
CA MET A 187 -31.48 36.84 -8.30
C MET A 187 -33.01 36.92 -8.42
N GLY A 188 -33.73 35.84 -8.17
CA GLY A 188 -35.18 35.81 -8.12
C GLY A 188 -35.78 36.59 -6.94
N ALA A 189 -34.99 36.91 -5.93
CA ALA A 189 -35.40 37.68 -4.72
C ALA A 189 -35.02 39.18 -4.80
N LEU A 190 -34.45 39.64 -5.92
CA LEU A 190 -34.14 41.05 -6.13
C LEU A 190 -35.42 41.87 -6.06
N GLY A 191 -35.47 42.87 -5.17
CA GLY A 191 -36.64 43.66 -4.87
C GLY A 191 -37.26 43.40 -3.48
N GLY A 192 -36.76 42.33 -2.78
CA GLY A 192 -37.06 42.04 -1.40
C GLY A 192 -36.19 42.85 -0.42
N PRO A 193 -36.40 42.67 0.91
CA PRO A 193 -35.58 43.33 1.95
C PRO A 193 -34.11 42.94 1.83
N PRO A 194 -33.17 43.88 2.01
CA PRO A 194 -31.73 43.64 1.89
C PRO A 194 -31.20 42.50 2.81
N GLU A 195 -31.80 42.26 3.94
CA GLU A 195 -31.46 41.21 4.89
C GLU A 195 -31.71 39.82 4.30
N GLU A 196 -32.81 39.63 3.56
CA GLU A 196 -33.15 38.38 2.91
C GLU A 196 -32.18 38.07 1.79
N ILE A 197 -31.79 39.07 0.99
CA ILE A 197 -30.80 38.95 -0.06
C ILE A 197 -29.44 38.54 0.54
N GLY A 198 -29.01 39.21 1.62
CA GLY A 198 -27.77 38.86 2.31
C GLY A 198 -27.74 37.43 2.83
N HIS A 199 -28.87 36.97 3.42
CA HIS A 199 -28.97 35.58 3.89
C HIS A 199 -28.88 34.56 2.77
N LYS A 200 -29.50 34.81 1.61
CA LYS A 200 -29.44 33.92 0.42
C LYS A 200 -28.04 33.87 -0.20
N ILE A 201 -27.33 35.01 -0.25
CA ILE A 201 -25.94 35.08 -0.70
C ILE A 201 -25.04 34.24 0.22
N ALA A 202 -25.21 34.44 1.55
CA ALA A 202 -24.44 33.69 2.53
C ALA A 202 -24.67 32.16 2.39
N ALA A 203 -25.93 31.73 2.19
CA ALA A 203 -26.28 30.35 1.93
C ALA A 203 -25.57 29.78 0.70
N ALA A 204 -25.60 30.52 -0.43
CA ALA A 204 -24.92 30.11 -1.66
C ALA A 204 -23.40 29.90 -1.47
N LEU A 205 -22.73 30.78 -0.70
CA LEU A 205 -21.30 30.62 -0.41
C LEU A 205 -20.99 29.39 0.46
N VAL A 206 -21.94 29.02 1.36
CA VAL A 206 -21.80 27.80 2.17
C VAL A 206 -21.76 26.54 1.31
N GLY A 207 -22.44 26.50 0.17
CA GLY A 207 -22.37 25.36 -0.77
C GLY A 207 -20.95 25.07 -1.24
N THR A 208 -20.20 26.09 -1.69
CA THR A 208 -18.80 25.94 -2.07
C THR A 208 -17.94 25.48 -0.91
N PHE A 209 -18.10 26.12 0.24
CA PHE A 209 -17.38 25.74 1.45
C PHE A 209 -17.63 24.29 1.85
N LEU A 210 -18.88 23.85 1.83
CA LEU A 210 -19.28 22.49 2.20
C LEU A 210 -18.69 21.44 1.22
N GLY A 211 -18.73 21.72 -0.08
CA GLY A 211 -18.11 20.83 -1.10
C GLY A 211 -16.63 20.62 -0.87
N ILE A 212 -15.87 21.69 -0.62
CA ILE A 212 -14.44 21.64 -0.31
C ILE A 212 -14.18 20.93 1.02
N LEU A 213 -14.96 21.23 2.05
CA LEU A 213 -14.83 20.61 3.36
C LEU A 213 -15.08 19.10 3.32
N LEU A 214 -16.12 18.66 2.63
CA LEU A 214 -16.42 17.23 2.47
C LEU A 214 -15.32 16.51 1.69
N CYS A 215 -14.76 17.13 0.64
CA CYS A 215 -13.66 16.56 -0.11
C CYS A 215 -12.42 16.36 0.75
N TYR A 216 -11.86 17.43 1.29
CA TYR A 216 -10.56 17.39 1.97
C TYR A 216 -10.64 17.05 3.46
N GLY A 217 -11.76 17.31 4.11
CA GLY A 217 -11.95 17.06 5.53
C GLY A 217 -12.51 15.67 5.85
N LEU A 218 -13.21 15.03 4.91
CA LEU A 218 -13.90 13.77 5.16
C LEU A 218 -13.57 12.68 4.16
N VAL A 219 -14.03 12.81 2.91
CA VAL A 219 -14.00 11.72 1.91
C VAL A 219 -12.58 11.43 1.47
N GLY A 220 -11.78 12.44 1.16
CA GLY A 220 -10.38 12.28 0.72
C GLY A 220 -9.50 11.55 1.75
N PRO A 221 -9.46 11.96 3.03
CA PRO A 221 -8.74 11.25 4.06
C PRO A 221 -9.20 9.81 4.27
N ILE A 222 -10.50 9.52 4.12
CA ILE A 222 -11.04 8.16 4.19
C ILE A 222 -10.56 7.33 3.01
N ALA A 223 -10.64 7.84 1.79
CA ALA A 223 -10.14 7.18 0.58
C ALA A 223 -8.64 6.87 0.71
N ALA A 224 -7.84 7.85 1.13
CA ALA A 224 -6.40 7.67 1.35
C ALA A 224 -6.08 6.62 2.42
N ASN A 225 -6.90 6.51 3.47
CA ASN A 225 -6.73 5.49 4.50
C ASN A 225 -7.04 4.09 3.96
N MET A 226 -8.10 3.96 3.15
CA MET A 226 -8.44 2.69 2.48
C MET A 226 -7.34 2.26 1.51
N THR A 227 -6.76 3.17 0.73
CA THR A 227 -5.62 2.89 -0.15
C THR A 227 -4.44 2.34 0.64
N LYS A 228 -4.06 2.99 1.74
CA LYS A 228 -2.98 2.50 2.61
C LYS A 228 -3.26 1.12 3.17
N ALA A 229 -4.51 0.82 3.53
CA ALA A 229 -4.88 -0.51 4.02
C ALA A 229 -4.71 -1.59 2.93
N ALA A 230 -5.06 -1.29 1.68
CA ALA A 230 -4.86 -2.18 0.53
C ALA A 230 -3.36 -2.38 0.22
N GLU A 231 -2.55 -1.31 0.29
CA GLU A 231 -1.09 -1.38 0.15
C GLU A 231 -0.43 -2.22 1.25
N GLU A 232 -0.89 -2.10 2.50
CA GLU A 232 -0.40 -2.92 3.62
C GLU A 232 -0.71 -4.40 3.43
N GLU A 233 -1.90 -4.75 2.91
CA GLU A 233 -2.28 -6.11 2.60
C GLU A 233 -1.43 -6.68 1.46
N HIS A 234 -1.28 -5.94 0.38
CA HIS A 234 -0.41 -6.33 -0.74
C HIS A 234 1.03 -6.56 -0.29
N ALA A 235 1.60 -5.64 0.51
CA ALA A 235 2.95 -5.79 1.03
C ALA A 235 3.10 -7.03 1.93
N PHE A 236 2.06 -7.38 2.68
CA PHE A 236 2.06 -8.58 3.52
C PHE A 236 2.06 -9.86 2.69
N LEU A 237 1.21 -9.95 1.68
CA LEU A 237 1.15 -11.09 0.74
C LEU A 237 2.47 -11.21 -0.06
N TYR A 238 3.05 -10.11 -0.50
CA TYR A 238 4.36 -10.09 -1.16
C TYR A 238 5.47 -10.71 -0.29
N VAL A 239 5.49 -10.43 1.01
CA VAL A 239 6.45 -11.05 1.94
C VAL A 239 6.25 -12.57 2.01
N LEU A 240 5.01 -13.04 2.01
CA LEU A 240 4.68 -14.48 2.01
C LEU A 240 5.08 -15.14 0.69
N ARG A 241 4.83 -14.50 -0.46
CA ARG A 241 5.32 -14.96 -1.76
C ARG A 241 6.83 -15.16 -1.75
N VAL A 242 7.59 -14.11 -1.38
CA VAL A 242 9.05 -14.16 -1.32
C VAL A 242 9.54 -15.29 -0.42
N LEU A 243 8.86 -15.54 0.70
CA LEU A 243 9.17 -16.64 1.61
C LEU A 243 9.00 -18.00 0.94
N MET A 244 7.82 -18.25 0.36
CA MET A 244 7.46 -19.54 -0.25
C MET A 244 8.35 -19.86 -1.45
N VAL A 245 8.52 -18.91 -2.35
CA VAL A 245 9.36 -19.06 -3.54
C VAL A 245 10.83 -19.29 -3.17
N SER A 246 11.36 -18.57 -2.16
CA SER A 246 12.71 -18.78 -1.68
C SER A 246 12.91 -20.19 -1.12
N PHE A 247 11.94 -20.73 -0.41
CA PHE A 247 11.98 -22.08 0.12
C PHE A 247 11.93 -23.13 -1.01
N LEU A 248 11.04 -22.97 -1.97
CA LEU A 248 10.87 -23.90 -3.09
C LEU A 248 12.08 -23.92 -4.03
N LYS A 249 12.81 -22.79 -4.15
CA LYS A 249 14.12 -22.72 -4.82
C LYS A 249 15.24 -23.47 -4.05
N GLY A 250 14.90 -24.24 -3.01
CA GLY A 250 15.84 -25.08 -2.25
C GLY A 250 16.52 -24.39 -1.06
N THR A 251 16.16 -23.16 -0.75
CA THR A 251 16.75 -22.42 0.37
C THR A 251 16.32 -23.02 1.73
N ALA A 252 17.23 -23.08 2.69
CA ALA A 252 16.91 -23.55 4.04
C ALA A 252 15.81 -22.68 4.69
N PRO A 253 14.85 -23.24 5.46
CA PRO A 253 13.76 -22.50 6.07
C PRO A 253 14.19 -21.23 6.83
N ILE A 254 15.30 -21.31 7.59
CA ILE A 254 15.88 -20.16 8.30
C ILE A 254 16.30 -19.05 7.34
N MET A 255 16.91 -19.42 6.21
CA MET A 255 17.36 -18.44 5.20
C MET A 255 16.17 -17.86 4.43
N ALA A 256 15.16 -18.66 4.09
CA ALA A 256 13.94 -18.19 3.45
C ALA A 256 13.21 -17.15 4.35
N ILE A 257 13.11 -17.40 5.65
CA ILE A 257 12.57 -16.41 6.61
C ILE A 257 13.43 -15.14 6.66
N GLU A 258 14.75 -15.26 6.58
CA GLU A 258 15.63 -14.07 6.59
C GLU A 258 15.47 -13.23 5.32
N VAL A 259 15.24 -13.86 4.16
CA VAL A 259 14.93 -13.17 2.90
C VAL A 259 13.57 -12.46 3.02
N ALA A 260 12.54 -13.18 3.46
CA ALA A 260 11.20 -12.63 3.66
C ALA A 260 11.19 -11.45 4.65
N ARG A 261 11.95 -11.56 5.75
CA ARG A 261 12.09 -10.47 6.72
C ARG A 261 12.64 -9.19 6.11
N ARG A 262 13.55 -9.30 5.15
CA ARG A 262 14.12 -8.13 4.44
C ARG A 262 13.12 -7.49 3.48
N ALA A 263 12.14 -8.23 3.04
CA ALA A 263 11.05 -7.73 2.20
C ALA A 263 9.97 -6.97 3.00
N VAL A 264 9.99 -7.03 4.35
CA VAL A 264 9.01 -6.31 5.18
C VAL A 264 9.24 -4.80 5.13
N PRO A 265 8.26 -3.98 4.71
CA PRO A 265 8.41 -2.54 4.61
C PRO A 265 8.70 -1.87 5.95
N GLY A 266 9.70 -0.98 5.99
CA GLY A 266 9.99 -0.08 7.13
C GLY A 266 10.38 -0.72 8.46
N HIS A 267 10.51 -2.05 8.53
CA HIS A 267 10.63 -2.78 9.80
C HIS A 267 11.83 -3.74 9.87
N GLY A 268 12.66 -3.79 8.84
CA GLY A 268 13.73 -4.78 8.70
C GLY A 268 14.67 -4.93 9.92
N ALA A 269 15.05 -3.85 10.58
CA ALA A 269 16.02 -3.88 11.69
C ALA A 269 15.39 -4.31 13.03
N ALA A 270 14.19 -3.82 13.35
CA ALA A 270 13.53 -4.10 14.64
C ALA A 270 12.94 -5.53 14.74
N LEU A 271 12.57 -6.11 13.59
CA LEU A 271 12.06 -7.48 13.51
C LEU A 271 13.15 -8.53 13.76
N PHE A 272 14.43 -8.18 13.47
CA PHE A 272 15.57 -9.08 13.60
C PHE A 272 15.74 -9.68 15.00
N GLN A 273 15.63 -8.86 16.04
CA GLN A 273 15.82 -9.33 17.41
C GLN A 273 14.70 -10.25 17.89
N ARG A 274 13.45 -10.00 17.49
CA ARG A 274 12.27 -10.77 17.93
C ARG A 274 12.10 -12.10 17.20
N THR A 275 12.36 -12.17 15.90
CA THR A 275 12.28 -13.43 15.14
C THR A 275 13.38 -14.40 15.56
N ARG A 276 14.59 -13.89 15.82
CA ARG A 276 15.73 -14.70 16.25
C ARG A 276 15.60 -15.23 17.68
N ALA A 277 14.89 -14.53 18.55
CA ALA A 277 14.64 -14.98 19.92
C ALA A 277 13.66 -16.16 20.04
N GLY A 278 12.80 -16.38 19.01
CA GLY A 278 11.84 -17.49 19.00
C GLY A 278 12.29 -18.72 18.20
N MET A 279 13.45 -18.67 17.52
CA MET A 279 13.96 -19.81 16.76
C MET A 279 15.00 -20.57 17.57
N PRO A 280 15.00 -21.92 17.55
CA PRO A 280 16.01 -22.71 18.24
C PRO A 280 17.40 -22.33 17.72
N ARG A 281 18.26 -21.85 18.62
CA ARG A 281 19.67 -21.59 18.33
C ARG A 281 20.32 -22.92 17.96
N ARG A 282 20.46 -23.22 16.67
CA ARG A 282 21.43 -24.24 16.29
C ARG A 282 22.79 -23.73 16.74
N ARG A 283 23.42 -24.44 17.70
CA ARG A 283 24.85 -24.26 18.00
C ARG A 283 25.57 -24.44 16.66
N CYS A 284 26.10 -23.34 16.10
CA CYS A 284 27.07 -23.47 15.03
C CYS A 284 28.20 -24.34 15.58
N CYS A 285 28.27 -25.58 15.16
CA CYS A 285 29.46 -26.39 15.28
C CYS A 285 30.50 -25.85 14.28
N CYS A 286 30.89 -24.60 14.41
CA CYS A 286 32.17 -24.16 13.90
C CYS A 286 33.20 -24.63 14.95
N PRO A 287 34.11 -25.56 14.63
CA PRO A 287 35.23 -25.82 15.47
C PRO A 287 35.97 -24.51 15.74
N PRO A 288 36.48 -24.26 16.93
CA PRO A 288 37.22 -23.05 17.22
C PRO A 288 38.32 -22.92 16.17
N LEU A 289 38.38 -21.78 15.50
CA LEU A 289 39.47 -21.46 14.59
C LEU A 289 40.77 -21.71 15.34
N ARG A 290 41.55 -22.70 14.88
CA ARG A 290 42.89 -22.92 15.44
C ARG A 290 43.63 -21.58 15.44
N PRO A 291 44.24 -21.17 16.55
CA PRO A 291 45.04 -19.95 16.57
C PRO A 291 46.07 -20.04 15.44
N ARG A 292 46.13 -19.03 14.60
CA ARG A 292 47.16 -18.97 13.57
C ARG A 292 48.51 -19.11 14.19
N PRO A 293 49.40 -20.01 13.66
CA PRO A 293 50.75 -20.11 14.16
C PRO A 293 51.39 -18.73 14.14
N ASN A 294 52.07 -18.38 15.23
CA ASN A 294 52.79 -17.14 15.43
C ASN A 294 53.92 -17.08 14.37
N ILE A 295 53.71 -16.39 13.29
CA ILE A 295 54.76 -16.12 12.32
C ILE A 295 55.61 -15.00 12.93
N PRO A 296 56.89 -15.26 13.24
CA PRO A 296 57.80 -14.23 13.76
C PRO A 296 57.88 -13.06 12.77
N ARG A 297 57.63 -11.86 13.27
CA ARG A 297 57.87 -10.63 12.51
C ARG A 297 59.36 -10.52 12.26
N GLY A 298 59.83 -10.98 11.13
CA GLY A 298 61.17 -10.63 10.61
C GLY A 298 61.23 -9.12 10.35
N LYS A 299 62.07 -8.45 11.15
CA LYS A 299 62.60 -7.14 10.83
C LYS A 299 63.47 -7.36 9.63
N ASP A 300 63.42 -6.35 8.70
CA ASP A 300 64.26 -6.27 7.49
C ASP A 300 63.70 -6.90 6.21
N ALA A 301 62.93 -6.07 5.52
CA ALA A 301 62.80 -6.15 4.06
C ALA A 301 62.68 -4.72 3.47
N PRO A 302 63.46 -4.36 2.44
CA PRO A 302 63.63 -2.99 1.97
C PRO A 302 62.42 -2.51 1.16
N HIS A 303 62.06 -1.28 1.42
CA HIS A 303 61.12 -0.46 0.68
C HIS A 303 61.60 -0.28 -0.76
N ARG A 304 61.08 -1.02 -1.72
CA ARG A 304 61.28 -0.72 -3.16
C ARG A 304 60.02 -0.97 -3.99
N SER A 305 59.49 0.17 -4.46
CA SER A 305 58.92 0.35 -5.82
C SER A 305 57.87 -0.68 -6.33
N ARG A 306 56.64 -0.67 -5.81
CA ARG A 306 55.47 -1.25 -6.51
C ARG A 306 54.27 -0.32 -6.64
N GLU A 307 54.43 0.97 -6.46
CA GLU A 307 53.32 1.94 -6.49
C GLU A 307 53.08 2.59 -7.89
N LYS A 308 53.90 2.29 -8.88
CA LYS A 308 53.80 2.91 -10.23
C LYS A 308 53.03 2.13 -11.28
N LYS A 309 52.49 0.94 -10.99
CA LYS A 309 51.80 0.09 -12.01
C LYS A 309 50.30 -0.08 -11.81
N ARG A 310 49.68 0.60 -10.82
CA ARG A 310 48.23 0.49 -10.56
C ARG A 310 47.39 1.70 -11.02
N ARG A 311 48.02 2.76 -11.53
CA ARG A 311 47.35 3.98 -12.00
C ARG A 311 47.00 4.02 -13.49
N SER A 312 47.26 2.98 -14.28
CA SER A 312 47.06 3.01 -15.75
C SER A 312 45.85 2.18 -16.23
N ARG A 313 44.91 1.78 -15.35
CA ARG A 313 43.70 1.05 -15.78
C ARG A 313 42.42 1.56 -15.08
N GLN A 314 42.24 2.87 -14.93
CA GLN A 314 40.92 3.43 -14.72
C GLN A 314 40.48 4.10 -16.02
N PRO A 315 39.36 3.65 -16.66
CA PRO A 315 38.80 4.37 -17.79
C PRO A 315 38.30 5.73 -17.29
N SER A 316 38.72 6.79 -17.95
CA SER A 316 38.35 8.16 -17.62
C SER A 316 36.87 8.36 -17.91
N TRP A 317 36.13 8.91 -16.95
CA TRP A 317 34.71 9.27 -17.05
C TRP A 317 34.35 10.12 -18.29
N ARG A 318 35.34 10.76 -18.93
CA ARG A 318 35.16 11.54 -20.16
C ARG A 318 34.84 10.72 -21.41
N SER A 319 35.18 9.41 -21.46
CA SER A 319 34.88 8.58 -22.62
C SER A 319 33.44 8.02 -22.59
N MET A 320 32.76 8.04 -21.43
CA MET A 320 31.38 7.59 -21.29
C MET A 320 30.33 8.67 -21.64
N GLU A 321 30.68 9.97 -21.44
CA GLU A 321 29.83 11.09 -21.84
C GLU A 321 29.73 11.31 -23.35
N SER A 322 30.78 10.97 -24.10
CA SER A 322 30.75 11.07 -25.57
C SER A 322 29.88 9.98 -26.21
N SER A 323 29.78 8.79 -25.61
CA SER A 323 28.87 7.71 -26.08
C SER A 323 27.40 8.00 -25.82
N LEU A 324 27.07 8.70 -24.74
CA LEU A 324 25.68 9.06 -24.40
C LEU A 324 25.13 10.23 -25.23
N ARG A 325 25.99 11.13 -25.72
CA ARG A 325 25.58 12.22 -26.64
C ARG A 325 25.26 11.70 -28.06
N GLY A 326 25.89 10.63 -28.49
CA GLY A 326 25.61 10.02 -29.81
C GLY A 326 24.26 9.30 -29.90
N LEU A 327 23.70 8.87 -28.78
CA LEU A 327 22.40 8.20 -28.72
C LEU A 327 21.21 9.17 -28.68
N ARG A 328 21.39 10.41 -28.20
CA ARG A 328 20.33 11.43 -28.16
C ARG A 328 19.97 12.02 -29.52
N HIS A 329 20.92 12.03 -30.46
CA HIS A 329 20.68 12.59 -31.83
C HIS A 329 20.04 11.60 -32.81
N ARG A 330 19.84 10.35 -32.45
CA ARG A 330 19.16 9.36 -33.34
C ARG A 330 17.67 9.17 -33.06
N HIS A 331 17.13 9.72 -31.96
CA HIS A 331 15.72 9.55 -31.63
C HIS A 331 14.81 10.73 -32.00
N ASP A 332 15.36 11.91 -32.34
CA ASP A 332 14.58 13.09 -32.69
C ASP A 332 14.27 13.24 -34.20
N GLY A 333 14.69 12.28 -35.03
CA GLY A 333 14.55 12.38 -36.49
C GLY A 333 13.37 11.62 -37.12
N SER A 334 12.55 10.86 -36.37
CA SER A 334 11.57 9.95 -36.96
C SER A 334 10.11 10.16 -36.55
N LEU A 335 9.77 11.23 -35.82
CA LEU A 335 8.40 11.48 -35.33
C LEU A 335 7.67 12.69 -35.96
N HIS A 336 8.17 13.23 -37.06
CA HIS A 336 7.56 14.41 -37.72
C HIS A 336 7.10 14.18 -39.18
N ARG A 337 6.72 12.95 -39.54
CA ARG A 337 6.05 12.73 -40.84
C ARG A 337 4.98 11.64 -40.70
N SER A 338 3.84 11.96 -40.18
CA SER A 338 2.54 11.31 -40.51
C SER A 338 1.44 11.86 -39.62
N LEU A 339 0.88 13.00 -39.96
CA LEU A 339 -0.49 13.40 -39.55
C LEU A 339 -0.80 14.76 -40.22
N ALA A 340 -1.41 14.71 -41.40
CA ALA A 340 -2.41 15.67 -41.90
C ALA A 340 -2.67 15.41 -43.44
N PRO A 341 -3.81 15.73 -43.99
CA PRO A 341 -5.16 15.77 -43.45
C PRO A 341 -6.17 15.04 -44.37
N GLU A 342 -7.31 14.61 -43.89
CA GLU A 342 -8.54 14.54 -44.71
C GLU A 342 -9.70 15.01 -43.85
N LEU A 343 -10.14 16.23 -44.16
CA LEU A 343 -11.46 16.77 -43.88
C LEU A 343 -12.06 17.24 -45.21
N GLN A 344 -13.00 16.47 -45.72
CA GLN A 344 -14.14 16.95 -46.50
C GLN A 344 -15.38 16.23 -46.03
#